data_411594d550cea3554ea58733832f835d
#
_entry.id   411594d550cea3554ea58733832f835d
#
_cell.length_a   1.000
_cell.length_b   1.000
_cell.length_c   1.000
_cell.angle_alpha   90.00
_cell.angle_beta   90.00
_cell.angle_gamma   90.00
#
_symmetry.space_group_name_H-M   'P 1'
#
loop_
_entity.id
_entity.type
_entity.pdbx_description
1 polymer ?
#
loop_
_entity_poly.entity_id
_entity_poly.type
_entity_poly.pdbx_seq_one_letter_code
_entity_poly.pdbx_strand_id
1 'polypeptide(L)'
;MLNDKNHGVVEGWKFLSHTSKFVSIVDDERDITGLFGDALQKVSGFSIFTFTDPTIALEHFKMNRCFYALVISDLRMPVINGIQLLKTVKDLNPRVRTVLMTAFDIEDKLFQEYSKKEIINGLAQKPIHLGDLLAQVSTQLHDFELQTQQVIDRN
;
A
#
# COMPACT_ATOMS: atom_id res chain seq x y z
N MET A 1 -9.46 9.98 -43.58
CA MET A 1 -10.23 9.68 -42.37
C MET A 1 -9.47 8.67 -41.55
N LEU A 2 -8.63 9.12 -40.69
CA LEU A 2 -7.87 8.27 -39.80
C LEU A 2 -8.64 8.17 -38.48
N ASN A 3 -8.96 6.93 -38.14
CA ASN A 3 -9.77 6.53 -37.01
C ASN A 3 -9.29 7.08 -35.67
N ASP A 4 -10.05 7.97 -35.12
CA ASP A 4 -9.96 8.44 -33.71
C ASP A 4 -10.26 7.39 -32.64
N LYS A 5 -10.32 6.12 -33.03
CA LYS A 5 -10.72 5.05 -32.07
C LYS A 5 -9.62 4.64 -31.10
N ASN A 6 -8.36 5.06 -31.31
CA ASN A 6 -7.28 4.70 -30.40
C ASN A 6 -6.98 5.74 -29.29
N HIS A 7 -7.50 6.95 -29.44
CA HIS A 7 -7.26 8.01 -28.43
C HIS A 7 -8.04 7.77 -27.13
N GLY A 8 -9.25 7.23 -27.21
CA GLY A 8 -10.07 6.98 -26.04
C GLY A 8 -9.54 5.93 -25.07
N VAL A 9 -8.84 4.92 -25.59
CA VAL A 9 -8.25 3.84 -24.77
C VAL A 9 -6.99 4.32 -24.05
N VAL A 10 -6.19 5.14 -24.72
CA VAL A 10 -4.95 5.68 -24.13
C VAL A 10 -5.24 6.70 -23.04
N GLU A 11 -6.28 7.51 -23.23
CA GLU A 11 -6.71 8.47 -22.19
C GLU A 11 -7.38 7.78 -21.01
N GLY A 12 -8.11 6.70 -21.23
CA GLY A 12 -8.78 5.94 -20.19
C GLY A 12 -7.81 5.33 -19.17
N TRP A 13 -6.71 4.75 -19.60
CA TRP A 13 -5.74 4.17 -18.66
C TRP A 13 -4.87 5.23 -17.99
N LYS A 14 -4.56 6.37 -18.65
CA LYS A 14 -3.92 7.52 -18.00
C LYS A 14 -4.80 8.08 -16.88
N PHE A 15 -6.09 8.18 -17.14
CA PHE A 15 -7.05 8.60 -16.14
C PHE A 15 -7.09 7.62 -14.95
N LEU A 16 -7.13 6.30 -15.22
CA LEU A 16 -7.09 5.27 -14.18
C LEU A 16 -5.78 5.28 -13.39
N SER A 17 -4.63 5.53 -14.04
CA SER A 17 -3.34 5.59 -13.35
C SER A 17 -3.21 6.81 -12.43
N HIS A 18 -3.93 7.89 -12.69
CA HIS A 18 -3.91 9.10 -11.87
C HIS A 18 -4.98 9.13 -10.78
N THR A 19 -6.10 8.40 -10.96
CA THR A 19 -7.26 8.52 -10.07
C THR A 19 -7.54 7.29 -9.21
N SER A 20 -6.88 6.14 -9.49
CA SER A 20 -7.21 4.86 -8.88
C SER A 20 -6.04 4.27 -8.11
N LYS A 21 -5.53 5.01 -7.13
CA LYS A 21 -4.54 4.49 -6.19
C LYS A 21 -5.24 4.13 -4.90
N PHE A 22 -5.28 2.85 -4.60
CA PHE A 22 -5.83 2.34 -3.35
C PHE A 22 -4.71 2.19 -2.33
N VAL A 23 -4.99 2.69 -1.13
CA VAL A 23 -4.13 2.54 0.05
C VAL A 23 -4.95 1.87 1.13
N SER A 24 -4.44 0.83 1.75
CA SER A 24 -5.11 0.24 2.91
C SER A 24 -4.26 0.29 4.16
N ILE A 25 -4.95 0.44 5.29
CA ILE A 25 -4.39 0.30 6.64
C ILE A 25 -5.09 -0.89 7.30
N VAL A 26 -4.30 -1.83 7.78
CA VAL A 26 -4.77 -3.04 8.44
C VAL A 26 -4.21 -3.09 9.86
N ASP A 27 -5.08 -2.99 10.84
CA ASP A 27 -4.73 -3.05 12.26
C ASP A 27 -5.97 -3.50 13.05
N ASP A 28 -5.85 -4.53 13.88
CA ASP A 28 -6.97 -5.06 14.65
C ASP A 28 -7.49 -4.10 15.75
N GLU A 29 -6.75 -3.02 16.02
CA GLU A 29 -7.18 -1.95 16.92
C GLU A 29 -8.01 -0.91 16.15
N ARG A 30 -9.32 -0.85 16.43
CA ARG A 30 -10.26 0.07 15.76
C ARG A 30 -9.90 1.55 15.92
N ASP A 31 -9.38 1.91 17.09
CA ASP A 31 -9.01 3.31 17.35
C ASP A 31 -7.87 3.76 16.45
N ILE A 32 -6.93 2.88 16.16
CA ILE A 32 -5.81 3.13 15.25
C ILE A 32 -6.31 3.29 13.81
N THR A 33 -7.07 2.34 13.30
CA THR A 33 -7.59 2.40 11.93
C THR A 33 -8.53 3.59 11.73
N GLY A 34 -9.34 3.92 12.72
CA GLY A 34 -10.22 5.06 12.68
C GLY A 34 -9.46 6.38 12.63
N LEU A 35 -8.50 6.56 13.52
CA LEU A 35 -7.70 7.79 13.59
C LEU A 35 -6.91 8.03 12.30
N PHE A 36 -6.16 7.03 11.85
CA PHE A 36 -5.31 7.15 10.68
C PHE A 36 -6.14 7.21 9.39
N GLY A 37 -7.23 6.44 9.31
CA GLY A 37 -8.15 6.49 8.18
C GLY A 37 -8.75 7.87 7.98
N ASP A 38 -9.27 8.48 9.05
CA ASP A 38 -9.84 9.82 9.00
C ASP A 38 -8.81 10.88 8.57
N ALA A 39 -7.59 10.78 9.07
CA ALA A 39 -6.51 11.69 8.69
C ALA A 39 -6.11 11.54 7.22
N LEU A 40 -5.99 10.31 6.72
CA LEU A 40 -5.57 10.04 5.35
C LEU A 40 -6.67 10.33 4.32
N GLN A 41 -7.95 10.22 4.69
CA GLN A 41 -9.06 10.62 3.82
C GLN A 41 -9.04 12.08 3.43
N LYS A 42 -8.42 12.93 4.23
CA LYS A 42 -8.26 14.36 3.95
C LYS A 42 -7.15 14.66 2.95
N VAL A 43 -6.29 13.69 2.66
CA VAL A 43 -5.21 13.83 1.68
C VAL A 43 -5.72 13.41 0.30
N SER A 44 -5.49 14.25 -0.71
CA SER A 44 -5.91 13.97 -2.08
C SER A 44 -4.93 13.04 -2.81
N GLY A 45 -5.41 12.38 -3.85
CA GLY A 45 -4.60 11.60 -4.78
C GLY A 45 -4.68 10.08 -4.59
N PHE A 46 -5.41 9.60 -3.59
CA PHE A 46 -5.64 8.17 -3.38
C PHE A 46 -6.95 7.92 -2.62
N SER A 47 -7.41 6.68 -2.67
CA SER A 47 -8.55 6.21 -1.87
C SER A 47 -8.04 5.35 -0.71
N ILE A 48 -8.48 5.67 0.51
CA ILE A 48 -8.06 4.96 1.72
C ILE A 48 -9.13 3.94 2.15
N PHE A 49 -8.67 2.74 2.47
CA PHE A 49 -9.50 1.67 3.03
C PHE A 49 -8.89 1.22 4.35
N THR A 50 -9.72 1.04 5.36
CA THR A 50 -9.28 0.61 6.69
C THR A 50 -9.92 -0.72 7.05
N PHE A 51 -9.12 -1.62 7.61
CA PHE A 51 -9.57 -2.96 7.99
C PHE A 51 -9.07 -3.31 9.38
N THR A 52 -9.95 -3.88 10.19
CA THR A 52 -9.59 -4.47 11.48
C THR A 52 -9.41 -5.99 11.39
N ASP A 53 -9.87 -6.59 10.30
CA ASP A 53 -9.70 -8.02 10.01
C ASP A 53 -8.76 -8.21 8.82
N PRO A 54 -7.60 -8.85 9.01
CA PRO A 54 -6.62 -9.04 7.95
C PRO A 54 -7.10 -9.97 6.83
N THR A 55 -8.02 -10.88 7.10
CA THR A 55 -8.60 -11.75 6.09
C THR A 55 -9.49 -10.97 5.11
N ILE A 56 -10.29 -10.05 5.63
CA ILE A 56 -11.13 -9.17 4.81
C ILE A 56 -10.24 -8.21 4.01
N ALA A 57 -9.19 -7.67 4.62
CA ALA A 57 -8.21 -6.83 3.94
C ALA A 57 -7.59 -7.56 2.74
N LEU A 58 -7.19 -8.82 2.93
CA LEU A 58 -6.59 -9.63 1.87
C LEU A 58 -7.57 -9.91 0.74
N GLU A 59 -8.83 -10.21 1.05
CA GLU A 59 -9.87 -10.41 0.03
C GLU A 59 -10.11 -9.15 -0.79
N HIS A 60 -10.21 -8.00 -0.14
CA HIS A 60 -10.34 -6.72 -0.82
C HIS A 60 -9.14 -6.44 -1.73
N PHE A 61 -7.94 -6.73 -1.25
CA PHE A 61 -6.74 -6.61 -2.05
C PHE A 61 -6.78 -7.50 -3.28
N LYS A 62 -7.13 -8.77 -3.14
CA LYS A 62 -7.22 -9.72 -4.26
C LYS A 62 -8.18 -9.25 -5.35
N MET A 63 -9.32 -8.71 -4.96
CA MET A 63 -10.33 -8.22 -5.90
C MET A 63 -9.94 -6.91 -6.60
N ASN A 64 -9.04 -6.13 -6.01
CA ASN A 64 -8.69 -4.78 -6.46
C ASN A 64 -7.18 -4.58 -6.66
N ARG A 65 -6.42 -5.64 -6.77
CA ARG A 65 -4.94 -5.61 -6.76
C ARG A 65 -4.33 -4.69 -7.82
N CYS A 66 -5.00 -4.50 -8.96
CA CYS A 66 -4.52 -3.61 -10.02
C CYS A 66 -4.65 -2.12 -9.67
N PHE A 67 -5.47 -1.79 -8.69
CA PHE A 67 -5.67 -0.41 -8.23
C PHE A 67 -4.80 -0.06 -7.03
N TYR A 68 -4.26 -1.04 -6.33
CA TYR A 68 -3.49 -0.83 -5.10
C TYR A 68 -2.11 -0.26 -5.37
N ALA A 69 -1.75 0.74 -4.58
CA ALA A 69 -0.41 1.33 -4.57
C ALA A 69 0.34 1.01 -3.27
N LEU A 70 -0.37 0.88 -2.14
CA LEU A 70 0.25 0.74 -0.82
C LEU A 70 -0.64 -0.06 0.13
N VAL A 71 -0.03 -0.97 0.87
CA VAL A 71 -0.65 -1.67 2.00
C VAL A 71 0.19 -1.43 3.25
N ILE A 72 -0.43 -0.90 4.29
CA ILE A 72 0.16 -0.67 5.61
C ILE A 72 -0.48 -1.65 6.57
N SER A 73 0.32 -2.45 7.27
CA SER A 73 -0.19 -3.47 8.17
C SER A 73 0.52 -3.47 9.51
N ASP A 74 -0.25 -3.64 10.58
CA ASP A 74 0.28 -4.01 11.88
C ASP A 74 0.91 -5.40 11.82
N LEU A 75 1.92 -5.65 12.65
CA LEU A 75 2.60 -6.94 12.71
C LEU A 75 1.73 -8.00 13.39
N ARG A 76 1.20 -7.69 14.56
CA ARG A 76 0.47 -8.66 15.38
C ARG A 76 -1.03 -8.53 15.21
N MET A 77 -1.59 -9.50 14.52
CA MET A 77 -3.04 -9.61 14.30
C MET A 77 -3.45 -11.08 14.41
N PRO A 78 -4.72 -11.35 14.81
CA PRO A 78 -5.24 -12.72 14.81
C PRO A 78 -5.27 -13.32 13.39
N VAL A 79 -5.08 -14.61 13.28
CA VAL A 79 -5.19 -15.45 12.07
C VAL A 79 -4.04 -15.25 11.09
N ILE A 80 -3.84 -14.02 10.59
CA ILE A 80 -2.76 -13.66 9.67
C ILE A 80 -1.96 -12.52 10.28
N ASN A 81 -0.66 -12.67 10.48
CA ASN A 81 0.18 -11.56 10.93
C ASN A 81 0.54 -10.64 9.75
N GLY A 82 1.08 -9.45 10.09
CA GLY A 82 1.40 -8.45 9.09
C GLY A 82 2.43 -8.90 8.06
N ILE A 83 3.43 -9.68 8.44
CA ILE A 83 4.43 -10.19 7.52
C ILE A 83 3.81 -11.17 6.52
N GLN A 84 2.97 -12.07 6.99
CA GLN A 84 2.24 -13.01 6.12
C GLN A 84 1.32 -12.27 5.13
N LEU A 85 0.62 -11.25 5.61
CA LEU A 85 -0.23 -10.42 4.77
C LEU A 85 0.59 -9.71 3.68
N LEU A 86 1.65 -9.00 4.07
CA LEU A 86 2.47 -8.23 3.13
C LEU A 86 3.21 -9.12 2.13
N LYS A 87 3.64 -10.31 2.56
CA LYS A 87 4.23 -11.30 1.66
C LYS A 87 3.23 -11.74 0.59
N THR A 88 2.00 -12.06 1.00
CA THR A 88 0.93 -12.44 0.07
C THR A 88 0.60 -11.31 -0.91
N VAL A 89 0.56 -10.08 -0.42
CA VAL A 89 0.37 -8.88 -1.26
C VAL A 89 1.45 -8.80 -2.34
N LYS A 90 2.71 -8.96 -1.96
CA LYS A 90 3.85 -8.91 -2.89
C LYS A 90 3.86 -10.06 -3.90
N ASP A 91 3.45 -11.26 -3.47
CA ASP A 91 3.33 -12.41 -4.36
C ASP A 91 2.25 -12.17 -5.45
N LEU A 92 1.16 -11.52 -5.08
CA LEU A 92 0.05 -11.22 -5.99
C LEU A 92 0.30 -10.00 -6.89
N ASN A 93 0.97 -8.99 -6.38
CA ASN A 93 1.36 -7.80 -7.14
C ASN A 93 2.66 -7.19 -6.58
N PRO A 94 3.82 -7.52 -7.16
CA PRO A 94 5.12 -7.06 -6.66
C PRO A 94 5.31 -5.54 -6.69
N ARG A 95 4.50 -4.80 -7.45
CA ARG A 95 4.60 -3.35 -7.55
C ARG A 95 4.00 -2.62 -6.36
N VAL A 96 3.07 -3.24 -5.64
CA VAL A 96 2.43 -2.64 -4.48
C VAL A 96 3.47 -2.41 -3.39
N ARG A 97 3.52 -1.21 -2.86
CA ARG A 97 4.39 -0.85 -1.75
C ARG A 97 3.82 -1.39 -0.44
N THR A 98 4.69 -1.73 0.47
CA THR A 98 4.30 -2.31 1.75
C THR A 98 5.00 -1.63 2.91
N VAL A 99 4.26 -1.35 3.96
CA VAL A 99 4.77 -0.78 5.22
C VAL A 99 4.30 -1.64 6.39
N LEU A 100 5.22 -2.02 7.24
CA LEU A 100 4.92 -2.73 8.47
C LEU A 100 4.91 -1.77 9.66
N MET A 101 3.84 -1.79 10.44
CA MET A 101 3.74 -1.10 11.73
C MET A 101 4.02 -2.09 12.86
N THR A 102 4.83 -1.72 13.82
CA THR A 102 5.15 -2.60 14.95
C THR A 102 5.47 -1.82 16.21
N ALA A 103 5.01 -2.34 17.36
CA ALA A 103 5.40 -1.85 18.68
C ALA A 103 6.73 -2.44 19.18
N PHE A 104 7.26 -3.42 18.47
CA PHE A 104 8.47 -4.14 18.88
C PHE A 104 9.67 -3.65 18.07
N ASP A 105 10.82 -3.58 18.74
CA ASP A 105 12.08 -3.53 18.05
C ASP A 105 12.22 -4.84 17.29
N ILE A 106 11.95 -4.75 16.00
CA ILE A 106 12.29 -5.87 15.13
C ILE A 106 13.81 -5.94 15.15
N GLU A 107 14.35 -7.10 15.54
CA GLU A 107 15.79 -7.31 15.42
C GLU A 107 16.22 -6.88 14.02
N ASP A 108 17.18 -6.00 13.94
CA ASP A 108 17.65 -5.43 12.69
C ASP A 108 17.91 -6.47 11.60
N LYS A 109 18.34 -7.66 11.99
CA LYS A 109 18.60 -8.79 11.08
C LYS A 109 17.33 -9.30 10.38
N LEU A 110 16.22 -9.44 11.12
CA LEU A 110 14.98 -9.93 10.57
C LEU A 110 14.36 -8.90 9.61
N PHE A 111 14.37 -7.64 10.02
CA PHE A 111 13.91 -6.55 9.18
C PHE A 111 14.77 -6.43 7.90
N GLN A 112 16.09 -6.51 8.02
CA GLN A 112 16.99 -6.50 6.87
C GLN A 112 16.72 -7.64 5.91
N GLU A 113 16.42 -8.84 6.42
CA GLU A 113 16.07 -9.99 5.59
C GLU A 113 14.79 -9.73 4.77
N TYR A 114 13.72 -9.24 5.40
CA TYR A 114 12.47 -8.94 4.70
C TYR A 114 12.59 -7.73 3.77
N SER A 115 13.42 -6.75 4.09
CA SER A 115 13.74 -5.64 3.21
C SER A 115 14.52 -6.08 1.98
N LYS A 116 15.50 -6.95 2.13
CA LYS A 116 16.27 -7.50 1.00
C LYS A 116 15.41 -8.32 0.04
N LYS A 117 14.43 -9.03 0.57
CA LYS A 117 13.46 -9.78 -0.23
C LYS A 117 12.36 -8.90 -0.82
N GLU A 118 12.40 -7.59 -0.57
CA GLU A 118 11.41 -6.61 -1.00
C GLU A 118 9.98 -6.89 -0.51
N ILE A 119 9.83 -7.65 0.58
CA ILE A 119 8.54 -7.94 1.21
C ILE A 119 8.04 -6.73 2.00
N ILE A 120 8.95 -6.00 2.64
CA ILE A 120 8.68 -4.80 3.42
C ILE A 120 9.47 -3.64 2.82
N ASN A 121 8.78 -2.60 2.36
CA ASN A 121 9.41 -1.42 1.79
C ASN A 121 9.64 -0.32 2.82
N GLY A 122 8.85 -0.28 3.88
CA GLY A 122 8.99 0.69 4.96
C GLY A 122 8.59 0.11 6.29
N LEU A 123 9.10 0.74 7.36
CA LEU A 123 8.82 0.38 8.74
C LEU A 123 8.33 1.61 9.48
N ALA A 124 7.23 1.46 10.23
CA ALA A 124 6.73 2.47 11.13
C ALA A 124 6.64 1.91 12.54
N GLN A 125 7.39 2.49 13.48
CA GLN A 125 7.42 2.01 14.86
C GLN A 125 6.30 2.66 15.67
N LYS A 126 5.54 1.85 16.39
CA LYS A 126 4.50 2.33 17.31
C LYS A 126 5.14 2.83 18.62
N PRO A 127 4.62 3.87 19.26
CA PRO A 127 3.46 4.68 18.84
C PRO A 127 3.79 5.56 17.64
N ILE A 128 2.95 5.47 16.60
CA ILE A 128 3.18 6.20 15.36
C ILE A 128 2.54 7.58 15.48
N HIS A 129 3.34 8.62 15.30
CA HIS A 129 2.84 9.97 15.17
C HIS A 129 2.25 10.18 13.78
N LEU A 130 1.16 10.94 13.69
CA LEU A 130 0.46 11.18 12.43
C LEU A 130 1.38 11.74 11.34
N GLY A 131 2.28 12.66 11.70
CA GLY A 131 3.25 13.21 10.77
C GLY A 131 4.18 12.16 10.16
N ASP A 132 4.62 11.19 10.96
CA ASP A 132 5.48 10.09 10.50
C ASP A 132 4.72 9.15 9.57
N LEU A 133 3.45 8.87 9.86
CA LEU A 133 2.60 8.07 8.99
C LEU A 133 2.38 8.76 7.64
N LEU A 134 2.06 10.04 7.66
CA LEU A 134 1.89 10.83 6.44
C LEU A 134 3.17 10.87 5.60
N ALA A 135 4.33 10.98 6.25
CA ALA A 135 5.63 10.93 5.57
C ALA A 135 5.88 9.57 4.92
N GLN A 136 5.55 8.47 5.60
CA GLN A 136 5.66 7.12 5.04
C GLN A 136 4.75 6.95 3.84
N VAL A 137 3.49 7.37 3.93
CA VAL A 137 2.53 7.29 2.82
C VAL A 137 3.05 8.08 1.62
N SER A 138 3.49 9.31 1.84
CA SER A 138 4.04 10.16 0.78
C SER A 138 5.24 9.53 0.09
N THR A 139 6.20 9.03 0.87
CA THR A 139 7.41 8.37 0.34
C THR A 139 7.04 7.15 -0.49
N GLN A 140 6.17 6.28 0.02
CA GLN A 140 5.81 5.04 -0.66
C GLN A 140 4.99 5.30 -1.93
N LEU A 141 4.09 6.26 -1.92
CA LEU A 141 3.34 6.63 -3.12
C LEU A 141 4.24 7.26 -4.19
N HIS A 142 5.21 8.05 -3.78
CA HIS A 142 6.22 8.60 -4.71
C HIS A 142 7.04 7.48 -5.34
N ASP A 143 7.55 6.55 -4.56
CA ASP A 143 8.32 5.40 -5.04
C ASP A 143 7.47 4.50 -5.96
N PHE A 144 6.20 4.31 -5.63
CA PHE A 144 5.27 3.59 -6.49
C PHE A 144 5.13 4.27 -7.86
N GLU A 145 4.97 5.57 -7.90
CA GLU A 145 4.88 6.34 -9.15
C GLU A 145 6.16 6.24 -9.97
N LEU A 146 7.33 6.36 -9.34
CA LEU A 146 8.61 6.20 -10.02
C LEU A 146 8.78 4.83 -10.65
N GLN A 147 8.42 3.77 -9.96
CA GLN A 147 8.47 2.40 -10.48
C GLN A 147 7.50 2.21 -11.65
N THR A 148 6.30 2.76 -11.57
CA THR A 148 5.32 2.72 -12.65
C THR A 148 5.83 3.46 -13.87
N GLN A 149 6.43 4.63 -13.71
CA GLN A 149 7.02 5.42 -14.79
C GLN A 149 8.15 4.66 -15.49
N GLN A 150 9.03 4.01 -14.73
CA GLN A 150 10.12 3.20 -15.30
C GLN A 150 9.61 2.06 -16.17
N VAL A 151 8.51 1.43 -15.82
CA VAL A 151 7.89 0.37 -16.61
C VAL A 151 7.31 0.93 -17.91
N ILE A 152 6.67 2.09 -17.86
CA ILE A 152 6.12 2.77 -19.05
C ILE A 152 7.25 3.18 -20.00
N ASP A 153 8.34 3.74 -19.50
CA ASP A 153 9.48 4.22 -20.29
C ASP A 153 10.26 3.09 -20.98
N ARG A 154 10.18 1.85 -20.46
CA ARG A 154 10.82 0.66 -21.03
C ARG A 154 10.01 0.01 -22.16
N ASN A 155 8.75 0.31 -22.24
CA ASN A 155 7.84 -0.20 -23.26
C ASN A 155 7.59 0.84 -24.34
#